data_e47a9ca920e85189894d81199ffc0b89
#
_entry.id   e47a9ca920e85189894d81199ffc0b89
#
_cell.length_a   1.000
_cell.length_b   1.000
_cell.length_c   1.000
_cell.angle_alpha   90.00
_cell.angle_beta   90.00
_cell.angle_gamma   90.00
#
_symmetry.space_group_name_H-M   'P 1'
#
loop_
_entity.id
_entity.type
_entity.pdbx_description
1 polymer ?
#
loop_
_entity_poly.entity_id
_entity_poly.type
_entity_poly.pdbx_seq_one_letter_code
_entity_poly.pdbx_strand_id
1 'polypeptide(L)'
;MKEKVLELLQSVQGELSGEEISRRLGVSRAAVWKAIEQLRQEGCEISASTRRGYRLVFAPDTLSRERITALLDGHPWAQNVHVMLEIDSTNNYLKQLAAQGAPDGASAIADRQTAGRGRRGRSFYSPGGLGLYLSVLLRPQAHPAELLHLTAMSAVAASRAVEAVCGVRPGIKWTNDLVFGTRKTAGILTELSVVAETMETDYVIVGIGVNCAHAEFPEELRDIATSLRIETGRTVSRCALAAALLREFSRMEDALLTDREAWLREFSEHCVTIGKDVRIVRAGEERIAHADGIGPEAELVVTYPDGTTGAVASGEVSVRGMYGYL
;
A
#
# COMPACT_ATOMS: atom_id res chain seq x y z
N MET A 1 -10.27 18.30 -15.74
CA MET A 1 -11.71 18.66 -15.82
C MET A 1 -12.61 17.48 -15.53
N LYS A 2 -12.56 16.40 -16.33
CA LYS A 2 -13.41 15.21 -16.16
C LYS A 2 -13.26 14.57 -14.77
N GLU A 3 -12.06 14.51 -14.21
CA GLU A 3 -11.80 13.98 -12.88
C GLU A 3 -12.57 14.75 -11.78
N LYS A 4 -12.55 16.10 -11.84
CA LYS A 4 -13.31 16.95 -10.89
C LYS A 4 -14.81 16.72 -11.01
N VAL A 5 -15.33 16.47 -12.23
CA VAL A 5 -16.74 16.11 -12.45
C VAL A 5 -17.04 14.74 -11.84
N LEU A 6 -16.15 13.76 -12.02
CA LEU A 6 -16.30 12.42 -11.45
C LEU A 6 -16.29 12.46 -9.91
N GLU A 7 -15.34 13.15 -9.31
CA GLU A 7 -15.24 13.34 -7.86
C GLU A 7 -16.51 13.98 -7.28
N LEU A 8 -17.01 15.01 -7.95
CA LEU A 8 -18.23 15.68 -7.54
C LEU A 8 -19.46 14.75 -7.61
N LEU A 9 -19.56 13.92 -8.66
CA LEU A 9 -20.62 12.93 -8.79
C LEU A 9 -20.49 11.79 -7.77
N GLN A 10 -19.28 11.43 -7.38
CA GLN A 10 -19.02 10.42 -6.33
C GLN A 10 -19.33 10.94 -4.92
N SER A 11 -19.13 12.23 -4.68
CA SER A 11 -19.35 12.85 -3.35
C SER A 11 -20.82 13.03 -2.99
N VAL A 12 -21.74 12.87 -3.95
CA VAL A 12 -23.17 13.10 -3.74
C VAL A 12 -23.97 11.81 -3.90
N GLN A 13 -24.75 11.47 -2.89
CA GLN A 13 -25.75 10.40 -2.98
C GLN A 13 -27.01 10.89 -3.69
N GLY A 14 -26.95 11.09 -5.02
CA GLY A 14 -28.11 11.61 -5.74
C GLY A 14 -27.78 12.13 -7.12
N GLU A 15 -28.68 12.99 -7.63
CA GLU A 15 -28.54 13.60 -8.95
C GLU A 15 -28.05 15.05 -8.80
N LEU A 16 -27.10 15.45 -9.66
CA LEU A 16 -26.60 16.83 -9.75
C LEU A 16 -26.96 17.41 -11.12
N SER A 17 -27.58 18.60 -11.14
CA SER A 17 -27.84 19.27 -12.40
C SER A 17 -26.55 19.74 -13.07
N GLY A 18 -26.52 19.75 -14.40
CA GLY A 18 -25.35 20.26 -15.13
C GLY A 18 -25.02 21.71 -14.80
N GLU A 19 -26.02 22.50 -14.37
CA GLU A 19 -25.85 23.87 -13.89
C GLU A 19 -25.14 23.91 -12.54
N GLU A 20 -25.54 23.07 -11.60
CA GLU A 20 -24.92 22.96 -10.28
C GLU A 20 -23.46 22.49 -10.39
N ILE A 21 -23.16 21.50 -11.25
CA ILE A 21 -21.80 21.06 -11.53
C ILE A 21 -20.99 22.22 -12.13
N SER A 22 -21.55 22.93 -13.12
CA SER A 22 -20.94 24.11 -13.75
C SER A 22 -20.59 25.18 -12.72
N ARG A 23 -21.52 25.52 -11.84
CA ARG A 23 -21.33 26.51 -10.77
C ARG A 23 -20.26 26.09 -9.76
N ARG A 24 -20.31 24.85 -9.26
CA ARG A 24 -19.34 24.36 -8.26
C ARG A 24 -17.91 24.28 -8.81
N LEU A 25 -17.77 23.92 -10.07
CA LEU A 25 -16.45 23.78 -10.71
C LEU A 25 -15.96 25.04 -11.45
N GLY A 26 -16.78 26.09 -11.53
CA GLY A 26 -16.43 27.33 -12.23
C GLY A 26 -16.25 27.16 -13.74
N VAL A 27 -17.01 26.25 -14.39
CA VAL A 27 -16.87 25.90 -15.80
C VAL A 27 -18.18 26.04 -16.58
N SER A 28 -18.12 26.04 -17.92
CA SER A 28 -19.35 26.12 -18.72
C SER A 28 -20.12 24.79 -18.70
N ARG A 29 -21.45 24.86 -18.91
CA ARG A 29 -22.31 23.65 -19.05
C ARG A 29 -21.86 22.74 -20.21
N ALA A 30 -21.35 23.33 -21.29
CA ALA A 30 -20.78 22.58 -22.41
C ALA A 30 -19.54 21.79 -22.00
N ALA A 31 -18.68 22.36 -21.15
CA ALA A 31 -17.52 21.66 -20.60
C ALA A 31 -17.92 20.51 -19.66
N VAL A 32 -18.99 20.68 -18.86
CA VAL A 32 -19.56 19.61 -18.04
C VAL A 32 -20.06 18.46 -18.90
N TRP A 33 -20.84 18.78 -19.94
CA TRP A 33 -21.35 17.76 -20.87
C TRP A 33 -20.22 16.97 -21.54
N LYS A 34 -19.20 17.67 -22.05
CA LYS A 34 -18.02 17.04 -22.65
C LYS A 34 -17.30 16.10 -21.66
N ALA A 35 -17.16 16.51 -20.42
CA ALA A 35 -16.56 15.69 -19.36
C ALA A 35 -17.39 14.43 -19.07
N ILE A 36 -18.74 14.56 -19.00
CA ILE A 36 -19.64 13.43 -18.82
C ILE A 36 -19.52 12.43 -19.97
N GLU A 37 -19.48 12.90 -21.23
CA GLU A 37 -19.32 12.01 -22.39
C GLU A 37 -17.97 11.30 -22.39
N GLN A 38 -16.90 11.98 -22.00
CA GLN A 38 -15.59 11.34 -21.82
C GLN A 38 -15.61 10.26 -20.74
N LEU A 39 -16.23 10.52 -19.58
CA LEU A 39 -16.36 9.54 -18.51
C LEU A 39 -17.17 8.31 -18.96
N ARG A 40 -18.24 8.50 -19.76
CA ARG A 40 -19.01 7.40 -20.34
C ARG A 40 -18.18 6.56 -21.30
N GLN A 41 -17.37 7.19 -22.17
CA GLN A 41 -16.43 6.50 -23.06
C GLN A 41 -15.38 5.68 -22.29
N GLU A 42 -15.04 6.10 -21.08
CA GLU A 42 -14.11 5.42 -20.17
C GLU A 42 -14.80 4.35 -19.29
N GLY A 43 -16.07 4.03 -19.58
CA GLY A 43 -16.80 2.96 -18.91
C GLY A 43 -17.59 3.39 -17.67
N CYS A 44 -17.69 4.69 -17.38
CA CYS A 44 -18.60 5.15 -16.32
C CYS A 44 -20.06 5.02 -16.77
N GLU A 45 -20.89 4.43 -15.93
CA GLU A 45 -22.34 4.46 -16.12
C GLU A 45 -22.91 5.71 -15.44
N ILE A 46 -23.26 6.71 -16.24
CA ILE A 46 -23.84 7.96 -15.75
C ILE A 46 -25.25 8.09 -16.33
N SER A 47 -26.25 7.97 -15.46
CA SER A 47 -27.64 8.25 -15.83
C SER A 47 -27.86 9.75 -15.97
N ALA A 48 -28.69 10.14 -16.94
CA ALA A 48 -29.07 11.53 -17.18
C ALA A 48 -30.59 11.66 -17.19
N SER A 49 -31.10 12.62 -16.45
CA SER A 49 -32.53 13.00 -16.45
C SER A 49 -32.67 14.47 -16.82
N THR A 50 -33.57 14.78 -17.73
CA THR A 50 -33.80 16.16 -18.20
C THR A 50 -34.24 17.12 -17.08
N ARG A 51 -34.79 16.61 -15.98
CA ARG A 51 -35.27 17.43 -14.86
C ARG A 51 -34.39 17.38 -13.63
N ARG A 52 -33.57 16.32 -13.44
CA ARG A 52 -32.82 16.08 -12.21
C ARG A 52 -31.31 16.18 -12.40
N GLY A 53 -30.82 15.97 -13.63
CA GLY A 53 -29.41 16.06 -13.96
C GLY A 53 -28.71 14.72 -14.08
N TYR A 54 -27.46 14.62 -13.62
CA TYR A 54 -26.56 13.47 -13.76
C TYR A 54 -26.42 12.73 -12.43
N ARG A 55 -26.42 11.40 -12.48
CA ARG A 55 -26.11 10.54 -11.35
C ARG A 55 -25.11 9.46 -11.80
N LEU A 56 -24.04 9.34 -11.07
CA LEU A 56 -23.10 8.23 -11.25
C LEU A 56 -23.75 6.94 -10.74
N VAL A 57 -23.87 5.95 -11.61
CA VAL A 57 -24.37 4.60 -11.30
C VAL A 57 -23.20 3.68 -11.02
N PHE A 58 -22.16 3.75 -11.88
CA PHE A 58 -20.95 2.97 -11.78
C PHE A 58 -19.77 3.75 -12.34
N ALA A 59 -18.62 3.63 -11.71
CA ALA A 59 -17.33 4.10 -12.23
C ALA A 59 -16.31 2.96 -12.11
N PRO A 60 -15.63 2.59 -13.21
CA PRO A 60 -14.52 1.66 -13.11
C PRO A 60 -13.42 2.27 -12.25
N ASP A 61 -12.86 1.46 -11.36
CA ASP A 61 -11.72 1.85 -10.55
C ASP A 61 -10.43 1.68 -11.37
N THR A 62 -10.18 2.63 -12.27
CA THR A 62 -8.96 2.65 -13.10
C THR A 62 -7.88 3.48 -12.41
N LEU A 63 -6.64 2.95 -12.38
CA LEU A 63 -5.49 3.72 -11.94
C LEU A 63 -5.16 4.80 -12.97
N SER A 64 -5.06 6.05 -12.53
CA SER A 64 -4.73 7.21 -13.36
C SER A 64 -3.72 8.11 -12.64
N ARG A 65 -2.66 8.47 -13.34
CA ARG A 65 -1.65 9.41 -12.85
C ARG A 65 -2.29 10.75 -12.47
N GLU A 66 -3.13 11.26 -13.33
CA GLU A 66 -3.80 12.55 -13.18
C GLU A 66 -4.66 12.57 -11.91
N ARG A 67 -5.41 11.49 -11.63
CA ARG A 67 -6.22 11.36 -10.42
C ARG A 67 -5.36 11.27 -9.16
N ILE A 68 -4.31 10.45 -9.19
CA ILE A 68 -3.42 10.29 -8.03
C ILE A 68 -2.71 11.61 -7.73
N THR A 69 -2.18 12.30 -8.75
CA THR A 69 -1.49 13.59 -8.54
C THR A 69 -2.44 14.69 -8.11
N ALA A 70 -3.68 14.72 -8.60
CA ALA A 70 -4.70 15.63 -8.12
C ALA A 70 -5.04 15.40 -6.64
N LEU A 71 -5.14 14.13 -6.23
CA LEU A 71 -5.37 13.75 -4.84
C LEU A 71 -4.16 14.06 -3.94
N LEU A 72 -2.94 14.10 -4.46
CA LEU A 72 -1.74 14.49 -3.71
C LEU A 72 -1.66 16.00 -3.45
N ASP A 73 -2.39 16.83 -4.21
CA ASP A 73 -2.64 18.26 -3.98
C ASP A 73 -1.39 19.05 -3.53
N GLY A 74 -0.45 19.26 -4.44
CA GLY A 74 0.79 20.02 -4.19
C GLY A 74 1.88 19.26 -3.42
N HIS A 75 1.67 18.00 -3.06
CA HIS A 75 2.71 17.19 -2.41
C HIS A 75 3.95 17.06 -3.33
N PRO A 76 5.20 17.21 -2.81
CA PRO A 76 6.42 17.18 -3.63
C PRO A 76 6.56 15.93 -4.49
N TRP A 77 6.17 14.78 -3.98
CA TRP A 77 6.26 13.51 -4.69
C TRP A 77 5.29 13.37 -5.89
N ALA A 78 4.27 14.24 -5.99
CA ALA A 78 3.31 14.22 -7.09
C ALA A 78 3.95 14.38 -8.48
N GLN A 79 5.13 15.01 -8.57
CA GLN A 79 5.82 15.25 -9.85
C GLN A 79 6.41 13.97 -10.45
N ASN A 80 6.77 12.99 -9.62
CA ASN A 80 7.49 11.78 -10.00
C ASN A 80 6.66 10.49 -9.83
N VAL A 81 5.35 10.58 -10.09
CA VAL A 81 4.44 9.43 -10.08
C VAL A 81 4.38 8.79 -11.45
N HIS A 82 4.74 7.52 -11.55
CA HIS A 82 4.65 6.70 -12.76
C HIS A 82 3.52 5.68 -12.61
N VAL A 83 2.56 5.68 -13.53
CA VAL A 83 1.44 4.72 -13.54
C VAL A 83 1.51 3.88 -14.80
N MET A 84 1.45 2.56 -14.64
CA MET A 84 1.60 1.59 -15.72
C MET A 84 0.43 0.60 -15.70
N LEU A 85 -0.03 0.20 -16.88
CA LEU A 85 -1.06 -0.83 -17.01
C LEU A 85 -0.50 -2.21 -16.62
N GLU A 86 0.71 -2.52 -17.10
CA GLU A 86 1.40 -3.77 -16.82
C GLU A 86 2.90 -3.56 -16.75
N ILE A 87 3.55 -4.26 -15.83
CA ILE A 87 5.01 -4.31 -15.70
C ILE A 87 5.42 -5.66 -15.08
N ASP A 88 6.70 -6.01 -15.12
CA ASP A 88 7.24 -7.15 -14.39
C ASP A 88 7.13 -6.95 -12.87
N SER A 89 7.70 -5.84 -12.36
CA SER A 89 7.68 -5.47 -10.95
C SER A 89 7.92 -3.97 -10.78
N THR A 90 7.10 -3.31 -9.96
CA THR A 90 7.27 -1.89 -9.61
C THR A 90 8.59 -1.63 -8.88
N ASN A 91 9.07 -2.58 -8.04
CA ASN A 91 10.39 -2.49 -7.42
C ASN A 91 11.51 -2.53 -8.47
N ASN A 92 11.44 -3.45 -9.46
CA ASN A 92 12.46 -3.54 -10.51
C ASN A 92 12.51 -2.27 -11.35
N TYR A 93 11.35 -1.70 -11.67
CA TYR A 93 11.26 -0.44 -12.40
C TYR A 93 11.94 0.70 -11.65
N LEU A 94 11.68 0.84 -10.35
CA LEU A 94 12.33 1.88 -9.56
C LEU A 94 13.84 1.65 -9.38
N LYS A 95 14.34 0.41 -9.36
CA LYS A 95 15.78 0.14 -9.39
C LYS A 95 16.44 0.70 -10.66
N GLN A 96 15.77 0.53 -11.80
CA GLN A 96 16.27 1.09 -13.05
C GLN A 96 16.25 2.62 -13.04
N LEU A 97 15.19 3.23 -12.53
CA LEU A 97 15.10 4.68 -12.39
C LEU A 97 16.11 5.22 -11.36
N ALA A 98 16.33 4.52 -10.25
CA ALA A 98 17.33 4.90 -9.24
C ALA A 98 18.74 4.96 -9.83
N ALA A 99 19.11 3.97 -10.68
CA ALA A 99 20.38 3.95 -11.39
C ALA A 99 20.51 5.09 -12.44
N GLN A 100 19.39 5.67 -12.88
CA GLN A 100 19.34 6.84 -13.76
C GLN A 100 19.26 8.16 -12.99
N GLY A 101 19.39 8.14 -11.67
CA GLY A 101 19.37 9.33 -10.84
C GLY A 101 17.97 9.85 -10.48
N ALA A 102 16.94 9.00 -10.52
CA ALA A 102 15.62 9.41 -10.09
C ALA A 102 15.65 10.00 -8.67
N PRO A 103 14.87 11.07 -8.41
CA PRO A 103 14.86 11.74 -7.13
C PRO A 103 14.18 10.91 -6.06
N ASP A 104 14.39 11.31 -4.82
CA ASP A 104 13.62 10.88 -3.67
C ASP A 104 12.10 11.06 -3.89
N GLY A 105 11.28 10.13 -3.36
CA GLY A 105 9.83 10.12 -3.55
C GLY A 105 9.36 9.72 -4.96
N ALA A 106 10.27 9.35 -5.89
CA ALA A 106 9.85 8.77 -7.16
C ALA A 106 9.06 7.48 -6.91
N SER A 107 7.91 7.35 -7.55
CA SER A 107 6.99 6.24 -7.29
C SER A 107 6.52 5.54 -8.55
N ALA A 108 6.35 4.24 -8.47
CA ALA A 108 5.85 3.36 -9.53
C ALA A 108 4.58 2.65 -9.06
N ILE A 109 3.53 2.75 -9.86
CA ILE A 109 2.22 2.17 -9.56
C ILE A 109 1.78 1.35 -10.77
N ALA A 110 1.39 0.11 -10.57
CA ALA A 110 0.96 -0.78 -11.65
C ALA A 110 -0.44 -1.35 -11.39
N ASP A 111 -1.21 -1.51 -12.47
CA ASP A 111 -2.48 -2.22 -12.45
C ASP A 111 -2.26 -3.74 -12.36
N ARG A 112 -1.22 -4.24 -13.04
CA ARG A 112 -0.81 -5.65 -13.07
C ARG A 112 0.70 -5.81 -12.95
N GLN A 113 1.15 -6.84 -12.22
CA GLN A 113 2.55 -7.28 -12.29
C GLN A 113 2.64 -8.71 -12.83
N THR A 114 3.53 -8.95 -13.81
CA THR A 114 3.77 -10.29 -14.38
C THR A 114 4.74 -11.11 -13.55
N ALA A 115 5.59 -10.44 -12.74
CA ALA A 115 6.57 -11.05 -11.85
C ALA A 115 6.58 -10.37 -10.48
N GLY A 116 5.38 -10.21 -9.88
CA GLY A 116 5.21 -9.63 -8.55
C GLY A 116 6.05 -10.37 -7.52
N ARG A 117 6.79 -9.63 -6.68
CA ARG A 117 7.81 -10.16 -5.76
C ARG A 117 7.37 -10.05 -4.32
N GLY A 118 7.67 -11.08 -3.55
CA GLY A 118 7.60 -11.09 -2.10
C GLY A 118 8.96 -11.41 -1.49
N ARG A 119 9.04 -11.43 -0.17
CA ARG A 119 10.27 -11.78 0.57
C ARG A 119 10.71 -13.21 0.27
N ARG A 120 12.04 -13.44 0.30
CA ARG A 120 12.65 -14.77 0.17
C ARG A 120 12.29 -15.49 -1.14
N GLY A 121 12.23 -14.75 -2.25
CA GLY A 121 11.94 -15.29 -3.58
C GLY A 121 10.51 -15.77 -3.82
N ARG A 122 9.58 -15.48 -2.91
CA ARG A 122 8.16 -15.78 -3.13
C ARG A 122 7.57 -14.81 -4.15
N SER A 123 6.55 -15.25 -4.87
CA SER A 123 5.73 -14.41 -5.72
C SER A 123 4.64 -13.69 -4.91
N PHE A 124 4.18 -12.55 -5.41
CA PHE A 124 2.96 -11.89 -4.95
C PHE A 124 1.94 -11.94 -6.09
N TYR A 125 0.76 -12.51 -5.83
CA TYR A 125 -0.33 -12.60 -6.81
C TYR A 125 -0.82 -11.21 -7.18
N SER A 126 -0.63 -10.82 -8.44
CA SER A 126 -0.78 -9.42 -8.89
C SER A 126 -1.62 -9.28 -10.17
N PRO A 127 -2.90 -9.75 -10.17
CA PRO A 127 -3.78 -9.62 -11.35
C PRO A 127 -4.18 -8.17 -11.60
N GLY A 128 -4.47 -7.85 -12.87
CA GLY A 128 -4.98 -6.54 -13.27
C GLY A 128 -6.38 -6.24 -12.72
N GLY A 129 -6.66 -4.98 -12.44
CA GLY A 129 -7.97 -4.50 -12.01
C GLY A 129 -8.34 -4.79 -10.54
N LEU A 130 -7.60 -5.64 -9.85
CA LEU A 130 -8.00 -6.17 -8.54
C LEU A 130 -7.10 -5.72 -7.38
N GLY A 131 -5.84 -5.39 -7.65
CA GLY A 131 -4.86 -4.97 -6.65
C GLY A 131 -4.33 -3.56 -6.88
N LEU A 132 -3.60 -3.06 -5.91
CA LEU A 132 -2.73 -1.89 -6.02
C LEU A 132 -1.30 -2.34 -5.76
N TYR A 133 -0.43 -2.18 -6.75
CA TYR A 133 1.00 -2.51 -6.65
C TYR A 133 1.77 -1.21 -6.77
N LEU A 134 2.35 -0.78 -5.66
CA LEU A 134 3.01 0.51 -5.52
C LEU A 134 4.41 0.31 -4.95
N SER A 135 5.37 1.04 -5.49
CA SER A 135 6.71 1.16 -4.89
C SER A 135 7.09 2.63 -4.81
N VAL A 136 7.87 3.00 -3.80
CA VAL A 136 8.47 4.32 -3.64
C VAL A 136 9.98 4.18 -3.46
N LEU A 137 10.72 5.09 -4.08
CA LEU A 137 12.18 5.24 -3.95
C LEU A 137 12.47 6.27 -2.87
N LEU A 138 13.26 5.89 -1.87
CA LEU A 138 13.71 6.75 -0.79
C LEU A 138 15.24 6.87 -0.84
N ARG A 139 15.78 8.05 -0.48
CA ARG A 139 17.21 8.31 -0.42
C ARG A 139 17.63 8.84 0.97
N PRO A 140 17.44 8.03 2.03
CA PRO A 140 17.81 8.45 3.37
C PRO A 140 19.32 8.59 3.50
N GLN A 141 19.75 9.68 4.12
CA GLN A 141 21.17 9.90 4.45
C GLN A 141 21.51 9.17 5.75
N ALA A 142 21.64 7.84 5.67
CA ALA A 142 21.81 6.97 6.83
C ALA A 142 22.61 5.71 6.47
N HIS A 143 23.29 5.14 7.44
CA HIS A 143 23.94 3.84 7.31
C HIS A 143 22.87 2.73 7.29
N PRO A 144 23.05 1.62 6.54
CA PRO A 144 22.08 0.52 6.50
C PRO A 144 21.64 -0.02 7.86
N ALA A 145 22.54 -0.02 8.85
CA ALA A 145 22.23 -0.45 10.21
C ALA A 145 21.19 0.45 10.93
N GLU A 146 21.08 1.72 10.51
CA GLU A 146 20.12 2.67 11.06
C GLU A 146 18.72 2.53 10.42
N LEU A 147 18.57 1.63 9.44
CA LEU A 147 17.33 1.43 8.67
C LEU A 147 16.65 0.08 8.94
N LEU A 148 17.07 -0.67 9.96
CA LEU A 148 16.55 -2.01 10.26
C LEU A 148 15.05 -2.00 10.56
N HIS A 149 14.54 -0.92 11.14
CA HIS A 149 13.14 -0.71 11.48
C HIS A 149 12.26 -0.21 10.32
N LEU A 150 12.83 0.12 9.15
CA LEU A 150 12.13 0.72 8.01
C LEU A 150 10.91 -0.11 7.56
N THR A 151 11.04 -1.45 7.50
CA THR A 151 9.92 -2.32 7.10
C THR A 151 8.74 -2.24 8.08
N ALA A 152 9.03 -2.16 9.38
CA ALA A 152 8.00 -2.03 10.40
C ALA A 152 7.29 -0.68 10.31
N MET A 153 8.05 0.41 10.17
CA MET A 153 7.47 1.74 9.95
C MET A 153 6.65 1.81 8.66
N SER A 154 7.12 1.16 7.59
CA SER A 154 6.33 1.05 6.34
C SER A 154 5.00 0.31 6.54
N ALA A 155 4.96 -0.68 7.43
CA ALA A 155 3.71 -1.38 7.74
C ALA A 155 2.73 -0.50 8.53
N VAL A 156 3.22 0.35 9.43
CA VAL A 156 2.40 1.36 10.12
C VAL A 156 1.86 2.37 9.11
N ALA A 157 2.71 2.94 8.25
CA ALA A 157 2.30 3.87 7.20
C ALA A 157 1.19 3.27 6.31
N ALA A 158 1.37 2.04 5.87
CA ALA A 158 0.40 1.34 5.04
C ALA A 158 -0.92 1.04 5.81
N SER A 159 -0.84 0.69 7.09
CA SER A 159 -2.02 0.47 7.95
C SER A 159 -2.83 1.75 8.12
N ARG A 160 -2.16 2.89 8.38
CA ARG A 160 -2.79 4.23 8.44
C ARG A 160 -3.46 4.62 7.12
N ALA A 161 -2.78 4.39 5.98
CA ALA A 161 -3.32 4.70 4.66
C ALA A 161 -4.59 3.89 4.36
N VAL A 162 -4.62 2.60 4.71
CA VAL A 162 -5.81 1.76 4.57
C VAL A 162 -6.93 2.28 5.47
N GLU A 163 -6.66 2.59 6.73
CA GLU A 163 -7.65 3.14 7.66
C GLU A 163 -8.25 4.46 7.14
N ALA A 164 -7.42 5.38 6.67
CA ALA A 164 -7.86 6.68 6.16
C ALA A 164 -8.82 6.55 4.97
N VAL A 165 -8.64 5.55 4.10
CA VAL A 165 -9.48 5.36 2.91
C VAL A 165 -10.66 4.43 3.17
N CYS A 166 -10.46 3.39 3.99
CA CYS A 166 -11.45 2.35 4.20
C CYS A 166 -12.29 2.53 5.47
N GLY A 167 -11.82 3.32 6.43
CA GLY A 167 -12.45 3.48 7.75
C GLY A 167 -12.28 2.25 8.65
N VAL A 168 -11.44 1.29 8.26
CA VAL A 168 -11.08 0.11 9.04
C VAL A 168 -9.58 -0.07 9.01
N ARG A 169 -9.00 -0.39 10.16
CA ARG A 169 -7.56 -0.52 10.31
C ARG A 169 -7.14 -1.99 10.29
N PRO A 170 -6.27 -2.43 9.36
CA PRO A 170 -5.70 -3.78 9.40
C PRO A 170 -4.67 -3.91 10.53
N GLY A 171 -4.61 -5.08 11.13
CA GLY A 171 -3.51 -5.46 12.01
C GLY A 171 -2.22 -5.70 11.23
N ILE A 172 -1.09 -5.67 11.93
CA ILE A 172 0.22 -5.91 11.33
C ILE A 172 0.73 -7.27 11.81
N LYS A 173 0.92 -8.20 10.89
CA LYS A 173 1.65 -9.42 11.18
C LYS A 173 3.14 -9.13 11.01
N TRP A 174 3.91 -9.37 12.06
CA TRP A 174 5.34 -9.15 12.06
C TRP A 174 6.01 -9.87 10.89
N THR A 175 6.73 -9.17 10.06
CA THR A 175 7.15 -7.77 10.20
C THR A 175 6.56 -6.90 9.09
N ASN A 176 5.92 -7.49 8.06
CA ASN A 176 5.73 -6.86 6.76
C ASN A 176 4.36 -7.13 6.11
N ASP A 177 3.43 -7.78 6.82
CA ASP A 177 2.13 -8.13 6.25
C ASP A 177 0.99 -7.41 6.98
N LEU A 178 0.05 -6.84 6.23
CA LEU A 178 -1.19 -6.34 6.79
C LEU A 178 -2.27 -7.44 6.72
N VAL A 179 -3.03 -7.58 7.80
CA VAL A 179 -4.01 -8.66 7.94
C VAL A 179 -5.33 -8.17 8.51
N PHE A 180 -6.41 -8.84 8.13
CA PHE A 180 -7.68 -8.80 8.83
C PHE A 180 -7.96 -10.20 9.40
N GLY A 181 -8.11 -10.29 10.71
CA GLY A 181 -8.12 -11.59 11.39
C GLY A 181 -6.84 -12.36 11.08
N THR A 182 -6.98 -13.53 10.44
CA THR A 182 -5.85 -14.39 10.06
C THR A 182 -5.45 -14.27 8.59
N ARG A 183 -6.11 -13.44 7.79
CA ARG A 183 -5.93 -13.39 6.33
C ARG A 183 -5.18 -12.12 5.90
N LYS A 184 -4.23 -12.29 4.99
CA LYS A 184 -3.39 -11.24 4.46
C LYS A 184 -4.13 -10.37 3.44
N THR A 185 -4.13 -9.05 3.65
CA THR A 185 -4.65 -8.07 2.69
C THR A 185 -3.54 -7.32 1.96
N ALA A 186 -2.36 -7.15 2.58
CA ALA A 186 -1.22 -6.52 1.92
C ALA A 186 0.10 -7.14 2.35
N GLY A 187 1.14 -6.97 1.51
CA GLY A 187 2.50 -7.36 1.84
C GLY A 187 3.50 -6.30 1.40
N ILE A 188 4.51 -6.06 2.21
CA ILE A 188 5.54 -5.05 2.00
C ILE A 188 6.87 -5.75 1.70
N LEU A 189 7.62 -5.22 0.74
CA LEU A 189 8.96 -5.65 0.39
C LEU A 189 9.89 -4.44 0.32
N THR A 190 10.78 -4.31 1.29
CA THR A 190 11.85 -3.32 1.30
C THR A 190 13.12 -3.91 0.67
N GLU A 191 13.74 -3.18 -0.23
CA GLU A 191 15.01 -3.54 -0.86
C GLU A 191 15.97 -2.35 -0.77
N LEU A 192 17.17 -2.60 -0.26
CA LEU A 192 18.18 -1.58 -0.01
C LEU A 192 19.37 -1.78 -0.95
N SER A 193 19.91 -0.68 -1.45
CA SER A 193 21.18 -0.60 -2.18
C SER A 193 22.20 0.21 -1.39
N VAL A 194 23.45 -0.23 -1.43
CA VAL A 194 24.58 0.43 -0.79
C VAL A 194 25.61 0.84 -1.81
N VAL A 195 26.31 1.93 -1.54
CA VAL A 195 27.50 2.36 -2.29
C VAL A 195 28.66 1.46 -1.85
N ALA A 196 29.24 0.73 -2.79
CA ALA A 196 30.25 -0.31 -2.47
C ALA A 196 31.48 0.26 -1.74
N GLU A 197 31.89 1.48 -2.07
CA GLU A 197 33.10 2.13 -1.57
C GLU A 197 32.92 2.66 -0.13
N THR A 198 31.73 3.21 0.19
CA THR A 198 31.48 3.86 1.49
C THR A 198 30.63 3.01 2.42
N MET A 199 29.95 1.97 1.89
CA MET A 199 28.95 1.17 2.59
C MET A 199 27.76 1.99 3.11
N GLU A 200 27.58 3.21 2.63
CA GLU A 200 26.42 4.05 2.90
C GLU A 200 25.22 3.62 2.06
N THR A 201 24.03 3.99 2.47
CA THR A 201 22.81 3.73 1.73
C THR A 201 22.78 4.59 0.45
N ASP A 202 22.70 3.96 -0.70
CA ASP A 202 22.45 4.64 -1.98
C ASP A 202 20.96 4.98 -2.12
N TYR A 203 20.11 3.98 -1.97
CA TYR A 203 18.67 4.15 -1.95
C TYR A 203 17.97 2.96 -1.27
N VAL A 204 16.72 3.17 -0.91
CA VAL A 204 15.79 2.12 -0.50
C VAL A 204 14.55 2.14 -1.40
N ILE A 205 14.06 0.97 -1.75
CA ILE A 205 12.76 0.82 -2.40
C ILE A 205 11.80 0.14 -1.43
N VAL A 206 10.70 0.83 -1.13
CA VAL A 206 9.59 0.29 -0.35
C VAL A 206 8.48 -0.09 -1.31
N GLY A 207 8.31 -1.39 -1.56
CA GLY A 207 7.21 -1.93 -2.37
C GLY A 207 6.07 -2.44 -1.51
N ILE A 208 4.83 -2.21 -1.93
CA ILE A 208 3.64 -2.74 -1.31
C ILE A 208 2.68 -3.29 -2.36
N GLY A 209 2.17 -4.48 -2.13
CA GLY A 209 1.02 -5.03 -2.85
C GLY A 209 -0.19 -5.07 -1.94
N VAL A 210 -1.31 -4.48 -2.36
CA VAL A 210 -2.57 -4.46 -1.61
C VAL A 210 -3.66 -5.16 -2.41
N ASN A 211 -4.32 -6.14 -1.81
CA ASN A 211 -5.50 -6.79 -2.37
C ASN A 211 -6.72 -5.87 -2.19
N CYS A 212 -7.16 -5.20 -3.24
CA CYS A 212 -8.22 -4.19 -3.14
C CYS A 212 -9.60 -4.74 -3.50
N ALA A 213 -9.79 -5.20 -4.73
CA ALA A 213 -11.11 -5.49 -5.32
C ALA A 213 -11.40 -6.98 -5.52
N HIS A 214 -10.53 -7.89 -5.10
CA HIS A 214 -10.76 -9.33 -5.20
C HIS A 214 -12.07 -9.70 -4.50
N ALA A 215 -12.96 -10.41 -5.20
CA ALA A 215 -14.13 -11.03 -4.60
C ALA A 215 -13.83 -12.46 -4.10
N GLU A 216 -12.85 -13.10 -4.73
CA GLU A 216 -12.37 -14.44 -4.44
C GLU A 216 -10.88 -14.56 -4.78
N PHE A 217 -10.23 -15.58 -4.28
CA PHE A 217 -8.82 -15.89 -4.55
C PHE A 217 -8.69 -17.30 -5.14
N PRO A 218 -7.58 -17.60 -5.87
CA PRO A 218 -7.21 -18.96 -6.23
C PRO A 218 -7.21 -19.89 -5.01
N GLU A 219 -7.46 -21.17 -5.26
CA GLU A 219 -7.65 -22.18 -4.19
C GLU A 219 -6.49 -22.18 -3.17
N GLU A 220 -5.27 -22.07 -3.65
CA GLU A 220 -4.05 -22.04 -2.82
C GLU A 220 -3.91 -20.78 -1.94
N LEU A 221 -4.66 -19.71 -2.23
CA LEU A 221 -4.63 -18.45 -1.48
C LEU A 221 -5.92 -18.19 -0.66
N ARG A 222 -6.97 -18.97 -0.89
CA ARG A 222 -8.33 -18.71 -0.34
C ARG A 222 -8.35 -18.59 1.18
N ASP A 223 -7.59 -19.42 1.88
CA ASP A 223 -7.58 -19.48 3.33
C ASP A 223 -6.61 -18.47 3.98
N ILE A 224 -5.67 -17.94 3.19
CA ILE A 224 -4.58 -17.09 3.70
C ILE A 224 -4.63 -15.66 3.21
N ALA A 225 -5.44 -15.35 2.19
CA ALA A 225 -5.58 -14.02 1.62
C ALA A 225 -6.99 -13.46 1.79
N THR A 226 -7.07 -12.15 1.88
CA THR A 226 -8.31 -11.37 1.83
C THR A 226 -8.08 -10.08 1.07
N SER A 227 -9.15 -9.32 0.84
CA SER A 227 -9.10 -8.03 0.16
C SER A 227 -9.88 -6.97 0.93
N LEU A 228 -9.57 -5.70 0.65
CA LEU A 228 -10.32 -4.58 1.22
C LEU A 228 -11.82 -4.66 0.87
N ARG A 229 -12.15 -5.15 -0.33
CA ARG A 229 -13.55 -5.36 -0.74
C ARG A 229 -14.25 -6.42 0.10
N ILE A 230 -13.60 -7.54 0.38
CA ILE A 230 -14.17 -8.63 1.21
C ILE A 230 -14.40 -8.11 2.63
N GLU A 231 -13.44 -7.39 3.20
CA GLU A 231 -13.49 -6.96 4.61
C GLU A 231 -14.41 -5.75 4.84
N THR A 232 -14.55 -4.87 3.83
CA THR A 232 -15.38 -3.65 3.96
C THR A 232 -16.77 -3.78 3.31
N GLY A 233 -16.98 -4.79 2.46
CA GLY A 233 -18.21 -4.95 1.67
C GLY A 233 -18.40 -3.91 0.55
N ARG A 234 -17.39 -3.08 0.26
CA ARG A 234 -17.48 -1.99 -0.73
C ARG A 234 -16.25 -1.90 -1.62
N THR A 235 -16.40 -1.29 -2.79
CA THR A 235 -15.27 -0.97 -3.66
C THR A 235 -14.45 0.18 -3.07
N VAL A 236 -13.14 0.00 -3.01
CA VAL A 236 -12.18 0.98 -2.51
C VAL A 236 -11.49 1.63 -3.71
N SER A 237 -11.41 2.97 -3.74
CA SER A 237 -10.69 3.68 -4.80
C SER A 237 -9.19 3.43 -4.68
N ARG A 238 -8.60 2.74 -5.67
CA ARG A 238 -7.16 2.46 -5.72
C ARG A 238 -6.33 3.75 -5.91
N CYS A 239 -6.87 4.75 -6.61
CA CYS A 239 -6.22 6.06 -6.71
C CYS A 239 -6.16 6.78 -5.37
N ALA A 240 -7.24 6.76 -4.59
CA ALA A 240 -7.25 7.36 -3.25
C ALA A 240 -6.30 6.62 -2.30
N LEU A 241 -6.27 5.29 -2.36
CA LEU A 241 -5.34 4.49 -1.57
C LEU A 241 -3.88 4.74 -1.97
N ALA A 242 -3.58 4.85 -3.27
CA ALA A 242 -2.23 5.19 -3.74
C ALA A 242 -1.76 6.56 -3.22
N ALA A 243 -2.61 7.58 -3.30
CA ALA A 243 -2.29 8.90 -2.77
C ALA A 243 -2.12 8.89 -1.25
N ALA A 244 -2.95 8.15 -0.51
CA ALA A 244 -2.82 8.00 0.94
C ALA A 244 -1.52 7.28 1.32
N LEU A 245 -1.15 6.20 0.62
CA LEU A 245 0.11 5.48 0.83
C LEU A 245 1.32 6.40 0.59
N LEU A 246 1.33 7.18 -0.48
CA LEU A 246 2.44 8.08 -0.77
C LEU A 246 2.59 9.17 0.31
N ARG A 247 1.48 9.72 0.82
CA ARG A 247 1.54 10.66 1.96
C ARG A 247 2.06 10.03 3.23
N GLU A 248 1.59 8.83 3.57
CA GLU A 248 2.04 8.14 4.79
C GLU A 248 3.50 7.67 4.68
N PHE A 249 3.95 7.25 3.50
CA PHE A 249 5.37 6.93 3.27
C PHE A 249 6.26 8.17 3.35
N SER A 250 5.81 9.33 2.88
CA SER A 250 6.55 10.58 3.07
C SER A 250 6.66 10.96 4.55
N ARG A 251 5.55 10.89 5.31
CA ARG A 251 5.57 11.11 6.76
C ARG A 251 6.47 10.13 7.50
N MET A 252 6.47 8.88 7.06
CA MET A 252 7.36 7.85 7.59
C MET A 252 8.82 8.21 7.34
N GLU A 253 9.15 8.66 6.13
CA GLU A 253 10.51 9.07 5.79
C GLU A 253 10.98 10.26 6.63
N ASP A 254 10.16 11.30 6.79
CA ASP A 254 10.46 12.44 7.65
C ASP A 254 10.76 12.02 9.11
N ALA A 255 10.11 10.96 9.59
CA ALA A 255 10.27 10.42 10.94
C ALA A 255 11.36 9.35 11.07
N LEU A 256 11.90 8.84 9.97
CA LEU A 256 12.70 7.63 9.92
C LEU A 256 13.92 7.66 10.86
N LEU A 257 14.59 8.80 10.95
CA LEU A 257 15.78 8.99 11.80
C LEU A 257 15.50 9.82 13.06
N THR A 258 14.33 10.45 13.17
CA THR A 258 14.04 11.45 14.20
C THR A 258 13.00 11.02 15.22
N ASP A 259 12.01 10.20 14.83
CA ASP A 259 10.87 9.82 15.68
C ASP A 259 10.48 8.33 15.54
N ARG A 260 11.47 7.47 15.34
CA ARG A 260 11.26 6.02 15.15
C ARG A 260 10.53 5.37 16.33
N GLU A 261 10.76 5.84 17.56
CA GLU A 261 10.17 5.24 18.76
C GLU A 261 8.64 5.34 18.78
N ALA A 262 8.07 6.47 18.37
CA ALA A 262 6.62 6.63 18.27
C ALA A 262 6.02 5.66 17.24
N TRP A 263 6.68 5.49 16.10
CA TRP A 263 6.25 4.55 15.05
C TRP A 263 6.37 3.09 15.49
N LEU A 264 7.44 2.71 16.20
CA LEU A 264 7.61 1.34 16.70
C LEU A 264 6.66 1.01 17.85
N ARG A 265 6.29 2.01 18.66
CA ARG A 265 5.23 1.87 19.66
C ARG A 265 3.91 1.56 18.98
N GLU A 266 3.52 2.34 17.97
CA GLU A 266 2.30 2.12 17.19
C GLU A 266 2.34 0.78 16.44
N PHE A 267 3.51 0.39 15.90
CA PHE A 267 3.69 -0.94 15.34
C PHE A 267 3.38 -2.03 16.36
N SER A 268 3.88 -1.92 17.59
CA SER A 268 3.65 -2.88 18.67
C SER A 268 2.18 -2.95 19.06
N GLU A 269 1.49 -1.81 19.15
CA GLU A 269 0.06 -1.72 19.48
C GLU A 269 -0.84 -2.42 18.46
N HIS A 270 -0.42 -2.42 17.18
CA HIS A 270 -1.17 -3.05 16.09
C HIS A 270 -0.58 -4.39 15.62
N CYS A 271 0.47 -4.88 16.28
CA CYS A 271 1.14 -6.12 15.92
C CYS A 271 0.37 -7.33 16.45
N VAL A 272 -0.34 -8.01 15.53
CA VAL A 272 -1.14 -9.20 15.87
C VAL A 272 -0.31 -10.45 16.17
N THR A 273 1.00 -10.39 16.02
CA THR A 273 1.93 -11.48 16.34
C THR A 273 2.25 -11.54 17.83
N ILE A 274 2.28 -10.41 18.52
CA ILE A 274 2.57 -10.31 19.95
C ILE A 274 1.52 -11.09 20.76
N GLY A 275 1.96 -11.78 21.82
CA GLY A 275 1.12 -12.59 22.69
C GLY A 275 0.73 -13.94 22.11
N LYS A 276 1.36 -14.38 21.00
CA LYS A 276 1.09 -15.67 20.36
C LYS A 276 2.30 -16.58 20.35
N ASP A 277 2.03 -17.88 20.38
CA ASP A 277 3.03 -18.89 20.08
C ASP A 277 3.27 -18.93 18.56
N VAL A 278 4.52 -18.89 18.18
CA VAL A 278 4.94 -18.78 16.78
C VAL A 278 5.99 -19.83 16.45
N ARG A 279 6.03 -20.23 15.17
CA ARG A 279 7.10 -21.05 14.60
C ARG A 279 8.09 -20.16 13.89
N ILE A 280 9.32 -20.15 14.37
CA ILE A 280 10.44 -19.41 13.79
C ILE A 280 11.18 -20.39 12.87
N VAL A 281 11.21 -20.07 11.57
CA VAL A 281 11.87 -20.90 10.56
C VAL A 281 13.14 -20.19 10.08
N ARG A 282 14.30 -20.75 10.40
CA ARG A 282 15.62 -20.24 10.01
C ARG A 282 16.44 -21.36 9.36
N ALA A 283 16.91 -21.14 8.15
CA ALA A 283 17.75 -22.12 7.39
C ALA A 283 17.17 -23.55 7.34
N GLY A 284 15.84 -23.70 7.36
CA GLY A 284 15.15 -25.00 7.36
C GLY A 284 14.87 -25.57 8.75
N GLU A 285 15.44 -25.04 9.79
CA GLU A 285 15.13 -25.41 11.17
C GLU A 285 13.90 -24.65 11.67
N GLU A 286 13.06 -25.33 12.42
CA GLU A 286 11.88 -24.77 13.08
C GLU A 286 12.05 -24.77 14.60
N ARG A 287 11.77 -23.63 15.24
CA ARG A 287 11.72 -23.48 16.69
C ARG A 287 10.40 -22.82 17.08
N ILE A 288 9.78 -23.36 18.11
CA ILE A 288 8.59 -22.74 18.74
C ILE A 288 9.06 -21.72 19.75
N ALA A 289 8.38 -20.58 19.82
CA ALA A 289 8.63 -19.56 20.84
C ALA A 289 7.34 -18.75 21.06
N HIS A 290 7.22 -18.14 22.24
CA HIS A 290 6.19 -17.13 22.51
C HIS A 290 6.67 -15.75 22.05
N ALA A 291 5.86 -14.99 21.35
CA ALA A 291 6.19 -13.65 20.89
C ALA A 291 5.82 -12.62 21.98
N ASP A 292 6.82 -12.08 22.67
CA ASP A 292 6.60 -11.21 23.83
C ASP A 292 6.43 -9.74 23.47
N GLY A 293 7.10 -9.27 22.41
CA GLY A 293 7.10 -7.86 22.05
C GLY A 293 7.98 -7.53 20.85
N ILE A 294 8.19 -6.24 20.64
CA ILE A 294 9.04 -5.68 19.57
C ILE A 294 10.17 -4.91 20.22
N GLY A 295 11.39 -5.18 19.81
CA GLY A 295 12.57 -4.47 20.26
C GLY A 295 12.87 -3.18 19.46
N PRO A 296 13.91 -2.44 19.84
CA PRO A 296 14.21 -1.11 19.32
C PRO A 296 14.60 -1.06 17.85
N GLU A 297 15.04 -2.19 17.26
CA GLU A 297 15.32 -2.32 15.82
C GLU A 297 14.21 -3.10 15.07
N ALA A 298 13.00 -3.10 15.66
CA ALA A 298 11.82 -3.83 15.15
C ALA A 298 11.99 -5.36 15.11
N GLU A 299 12.95 -5.93 15.82
CA GLU A 299 13.08 -7.36 16.01
C GLU A 299 11.94 -7.90 16.89
N LEU A 300 11.55 -9.15 16.64
CA LEU A 300 10.57 -9.84 17.47
C LEU A 300 11.27 -10.41 18.71
N VAL A 301 10.90 -9.92 19.86
CA VAL A 301 11.37 -10.46 21.16
C VAL A 301 10.54 -11.70 21.47
N VAL A 302 11.21 -12.79 21.82
CA VAL A 302 10.57 -14.10 22.03
C VAL A 302 11.12 -14.81 23.25
N THR A 303 10.27 -15.62 23.88
CA THR A 303 10.64 -16.58 24.92
C THR A 303 10.49 -18.01 24.39
N TYR A 304 11.54 -18.80 24.50
CA TYR A 304 11.54 -20.21 24.11
C TYR A 304 10.97 -21.10 25.22
N PRO A 305 10.57 -22.37 24.92
CA PRO A 305 10.01 -23.29 25.92
C PRO A 305 10.94 -23.63 27.09
N ASP A 306 12.26 -23.47 26.92
CA ASP A 306 13.25 -23.66 27.96
C ASP A 306 13.41 -22.44 28.89
N GLY A 307 12.61 -21.38 28.67
CA GLY A 307 12.66 -20.14 29.43
C GLY A 307 13.72 -19.13 28.94
N THR A 308 14.52 -19.47 27.93
CA THR A 308 15.46 -18.53 27.34
C THR A 308 14.76 -17.49 26.48
N THR A 309 15.26 -16.26 26.47
CA THR A 309 14.75 -15.18 25.64
C THR A 309 15.65 -14.95 24.42
N GLY A 310 15.08 -14.41 23.34
CA GLY A 310 15.85 -14.10 22.13
C GLY A 310 15.22 -12.96 21.33
N ALA A 311 16.04 -12.37 20.45
CA ALA A 311 15.60 -11.39 19.47
C ALA A 311 15.70 -11.98 18.06
N VAL A 312 14.61 -11.89 17.31
CA VAL A 312 14.49 -12.46 15.96
C VAL A 312 14.48 -11.33 14.94
N ALA A 313 15.58 -11.15 14.23
CA ALA A 313 15.69 -10.16 13.16
C ALA A 313 14.91 -10.60 11.90
N SER A 314 14.32 -9.63 11.21
CA SER A 314 13.38 -9.91 10.09
C SER A 314 14.04 -10.51 8.83
N GLY A 315 15.32 -10.28 8.61
CA GLY A 315 16.02 -10.66 7.37
C GLY A 315 16.15 -12.15 7.14
N GLU A 316 16.41 -12.92 8.20
CA GLU A 316 16.84 -14.33 8.11
C GLU A 316 15.75 -15.35 8.41
N VAL A 317 14.58 -14.94 8.91
CA VAL A 317 13.57 -15.84 9.43
C VAL A 317 12.18 -15.59 8.84
N SER A 318 11.35 -16.63 8.91
CA SER A 318 9.91 -16.56 8.66
C SER A 318 9.20 -16.92 9.94
N VAL A 319 8.30 -16.07 10.40
CA VAL A 319 7.44 -16.33 11.54
C VAL A 319 6.06 -16.80 11.05
N ARG A 320 5.57 -17.91 11.60
CA ARG A 320 4.29 -18.52 11.24
C ARG A 320 3.50 -18.78 12.49
N GLY A 321 2.17 -18.65 12.42
CA GLY A 321 1.28 -19.09 13.48
C GLY A 321 1.32 -20.61 13.67
N MET A 322 0.90 -21.09 14.83
CA MET A 322 0.86 -22.53 15.14
C MET A 322 -0.13 -23.30 14.27
N TYR A 323 -1.24 -22.67 13.88
CA TYR A 323 -2.34 -23.29 13.14
C TYR A 323 -2.72 -22.48 11.89
N GLY A 324 -1.77 -22.24 11.00
CA GLY A 324 -2.03 -21.54 9.76
C GLY A 324 -1.11 -20.34 9.46
N TYR A 325 -1.69 -19.30 8.83
CA TYR A 325 -0.91 -18.13 8.43
C TYR A 325 -0.51 -17.24 9.61
N LEU A 326 -1.34 -17.16 10.65
CA LEU A 326 -1.10 -16.50 11.94
C LEU A 326 -1.07 -17.49 13.07
#